data_a85f037dc0c9b8f20f40272bafadd3d9
#
_entry.id   a85f037dc0c9b8f20f40272bafadd3d9
#
_cell.length_a   1.000
_cell.length_b   1.000
_cell.length_c   1.000
_cell.angle_alpha   90.00
_cell.angle_beta   90.00
_cell.angle_gamma   90.00
#
_symmetry.space_group_name_H-M   'P 1'
#
loop_
_entity.id
_entity.type
_entity.pdbx_description
1 polymer ?
#
loop_
_entity_poly.entity_id
_entity_poly.type
_entity_poly.pdbx_seq_one_letter_code
_entity_poly.pdbx_strand_id
1 'polypeptide(L)'
;MKITITLTITLLVSCLAAQVSSAPNQDAANIIQELGLREASKPLSRQPGWAPSKILVSAPPFLTSITPGYLQQLRGAAGTAELVIDDSGAFVPDPALLQGVDAVIGLCDPATMTAGADLIWVHNYFVGMDRCASLTPEQVSGRTFTNGKRLSGPAIAEHSIAMMLSLARGLPAYYRAQMDSKWDNNLRQQVRFGELKDKTLLVVGLGGIGTEVAWRAHGLGMKVTAIRNSSRSGPDYVSYVGLSDELMVLAADADVVVNALPLTSKT
;
A
#
# COMPACT_ATOMS: atom_id res chain seq x y z
N MET A 1 13.31 -55.44 -2.89
CA MET A 1 13.77 -54.57 -1.80
C MET A 1 13.18 -53.19 -2.06
N LYS A 2 12.05 -52.87 -1.42
CA LYS A 2 11.39 -51.57 -1.59
C LYS A 2 12.00 -50.57 -0.60
N ILE A 3 12.67 -49.54 -1.10
CA ILE A 3 13.16 -48.42 -0.27
C ILE A 3 12.08 -47.36 -0.33
N THR A 4 11.33 -47.21 0.76
CA THR A 4 10.37 -46.13 0.97
C THR A 4 11.13 -44.98 1.64
N ILE A 5 11.42 -43.93 0.88
CA ILE A 5 11.96 -42.68 1.45
C ILE A 5 10.76 -41.80 1.78
N THR A 6 10.39 -41.77 3.05
CA THR A 6 9.40 -40.83 3.57
C THR A 6 10.13 -39.54 3.92
N LEU A 7 10.03 -38.56 3.03
CA LEU A 7 10.54 -37.21 3.31
C LEU A 7 9.44 -36.45 4.06
N THR A 8 9.53 -36.46 5.39
CA THR A 8 8.64 -35.66 6.24
C THR A 8 9.18 -34.22 6.27
N ILE A 9 8.66 -33.39 5.37
CA ILE A 9 8.87 -31.94 5.48
C ILE A 9 7.84 -31.42 6.48
N THR A 10 8.25 -31.34 7.74
CA THR A 10 7.48 -30.64 8.76
C THR A 10 7.71 -29.13 8.56
N LEU A 11 6.86 -28.52 7.75
CA LEU A 11 6.75 -27.06 7.72
C LEU A 11 6.09 -26.64 9.05
N LEU A 12 6.90 -26.32 10.03
CA LEU A 12 6.49 -25.52 11.19
C LEU A 12 6.20 -24.10 10.67
N VAL A 13 5.00 -23.87 10.17
CA VAL A 13 4.43 -22.53 10.08
C VAL A 13 4.06 -22.16 11.51
N SER A 14 5.06 -21.68 12.26
CA SER A 14 4.78 -20.91 13.46
C SER A 14 4.13 -19.60 13.00
N CYS A 15 2.79 -19.58 12.92
CA CYS A 15 2.04 -18.34 13.05
C CYS A 15 2.42 -17.74 14.41
N LEU A 16 3.47 -16.91 14.42
CA LEU A 16 3.60 -15.91 15.47
C LEU A 16 2.40 -14.97 15.27
N ALA A 17 1.31 -15.28 15.97
CA ALA A 17 0.35 -14.28 16.36
C ALA A 17 1.15 -13.30 17.24
N ALA A 18 1.67 -12.24 16.62
CA ALA A 18 2.23 -11.13 17.36
C ALA A 18 1.11 -10.65 18.28
N GLN A 19 1.24 -10.93 19.57
CA GLN A 19 0.42 -10.28 20.57
C GLN A 19 0.70 -8.79 20.44
N VAL A 20 -0.25 -8.06 19.87
CA VAL A 20 -0.21 -6.61 19.81
C VAL A 20 -0.17 -6.11 21.24
N SER A 21 1.02 -5.77 21.68
CA SER A 21 1.26 -5.14 22.98
C SER A 21 0.56 -3.78 22.99
N SER A 22 -0.20 -3.51 24.02
CA SER A 22 -1.12 -2.38 24.15
C SER A 22 -0.46 -1.04 24.52
N ALA A 23 0.68 -0.73 23.96
CA ALA A 23 1.31 0.59 24.11
C ALA A 23 1.22 1.34 22.77
N PRO A 24 0.17 2.18 22.55
CA PRO A 24 -0.06 2.84 21.24
C PRO A 24 1.12 3.69 20.74
N ASN A 25 1.92 4.24 21.64
CA ASN A 25 3.06 5.08 21.28
C ASN A 25 4.29 4.29 20.82
N GLN A 26 4.49 3.06 21.31
CA GLN A 26 5.64 2.23 20.92
C GLN A 26 5.49 1.74 19.49
N ASP A 27 4.29 1.31 19.12
CA ASP A 27 4.02 0.81 17.75
C ASP A 27 4.15 1.92 16.72
N ALA A 28 3.70 3.13 17.02
CA ALA A 28 3.84 4.28 16.13
C ALA A 28 5.31 4.67 15.93
N ALA A 29 6.13 4.67 16.99
CA ALA A 29 7.55 4.96 16.91
C ALA A 29 8.30 3.93 16.07
N ASN A 30 7.98 2.64 16.24
CA ASN A 30 8.55 1.56 15.45
C ASN A 30 8.20 1.71 13.96
N ILE A 31 6.94 1.98 13.63
CA ILE A 31 6.49 2.21 12.25
C ILE A 31 7.21 3.41 11.63
N ILE A 32 7.35 4.51 12.37
CA ILE A 32 8.08 5.70 11.90
C ILE A 32 9.52 5.34 11.55
N GLN A 33 10.19 4.59 12.41
CA GLN A 33 11.58 4.16 12.21
C GLN A 33 11.73 3.18 11.04
N GLU A 34 10.92 2.11 11.01
CA GLU A 34 10.98 1.07 9.97
C GLU A 34 10.72 1.61 8.58
N LEU A 35 9.76 2.52 8.44
CA LEU A 35 9.38 3.09 7.15
C LEU A 35 10.15 4.37 6.81
N GLY A 36 11.10 4.79 7.64
CA GLY A 36 11.87 6.01 7.45
C GLY A 36 10.97 7.24 7.32
N LEU A 37 9.88 7.30 8.09
CA LEU A 37 8.97 8.42 8.11
C LEU A 37 9.60 9.58 8.88
N ARG A 38 9.09 10.78 8.63
CA ARG A 38 9.48 11.97 9.38
C ARG A 38 8.28 12.49 10.15
N GLU A 39 8.46 12.71 11.42
CA GLU A 39 7.48 13.44 12.21
C GLU A 39 7.36 14.90 11.71
N ALA A 40 6.14 15.40 11.62
CA ALA A 40 5.94 16.81 11.31
C ALA A 40 6.41 17.68 12.47
N SER A 41 7.13 18.77 12.16
CA SER A 41 7.56 19.74 13.18
C SER A 41 6.38 20.38 13.93
N LYS A 42 5.21 20.41 13.29
CA LYS A 42 3.94 20.83 13.89
C LYS A 42 2.91 19.72 13.64
N PRO A 43 2.71 18.79 14.57
CA PRO A 43 1.68 17.76 14.45
C PRO A 43 0.29 18.40 14.32
N LEU A 44 -0.60 17.73 13.60
CA LEU A 44 -1.97 18.22 13.37
C LEU A 44 -2.70 18.54 14.67
N SER A 45 -2.49 17.72 15.70
CA SER A 45 -3.08 17.92 17.04
C SER A 45 -2.68 19.24 17.73
N ARG A 46 -1.63 19.91 17.24
CA ARG A 46 -1.17 21.21 17.75
C ARG A 46 -1.50 22.39 16.81
N GLN A 47 -2.22 22.13 15.72
CA GLN A 47 -2.65 23.21 14.83
C GLN A 47 -3.86 23.95 15.43
N PRO A 48 -3.93 25.28 15.34
CA PRO A 48 -5.10 26.02 15.77
C PRO A 48 -6.36 25.53 15.07
N GLY A 49 -7.42 25.29 15.85
CA GLY A 49 -8.69 24.76 15.33
C GLY A 49 -8.70 23.26 15.05
N TRP A 50 -7.61 22.53 15.30
CA TRP A 50 -7.56 21.09 15.18
C TRP A 50 -8.08 20.44 16.48
N ALA A 51 -9.38 20.19 16.51
CA ALA A 51 -10.01 19.44 17.59
C ALA A 51 -11.28 18.79 17.04
N PRO A 52 -11.17 17.69 16.24
CA PRO A 52 -12.35 16.99 15.79
C PRO A 52 -13.19 16.57 16.99
N SER A 53 -14.48 16.91 16.97
CA SER A 53 -15.42 16.62 18.05
C SER A 53 -16.34 15.45 17.71
N LYS A 54 -16.62 15.25 16.43
CA LYS A 54 -17.47 14.17 15.92
C LYS A 54 -16.82 13.54 14.68
N ILE A 55 -16.42 12.28 14.80
CA ILE A 55 -15.66 11.55 13.78
C ILE A 55 -16.53 10.44 13.21
N LEU A 56 -16.79 10.45 11.93
CA LEU A 56 -17.43 9.35 11.20
C LEU A 56 -16.37 8.40 10.64
N VAL A 57 -16.52 7.11 10.94
CA VAL A 57 -15.64 6.05 10.44
C VAL A 57 -16.44 5.10 9.58
N SER A 58 -16.10 5.00 8.29
CA SER A 58 -16.58 3.91 7.45
C SER A 58 -15.76 2.66 7.79
N ALA A 59 -16.40 1.65 8.37
CA ALA A 59 -15.75 0.44 8.86
C ALA A 59 -16.25 -0.80 8.09
N PRO A 60 -15.82 -1.02 6.84
CA PRO A 60 -16.21 -2.20 6.10
C PRO A 60 -15.90 -3.48 6.89
N PRO A 61 -16.78 -4.50 6.85
CA PRO A 61 -16.64 -5.71 7.66
C PRO A 61 -15.30 -6.42 7.54
N PHE A 62 -14.65 -6.32 6.38
CA PHE A 62 -13.33 -6.94 6.20
C PHE A 62 -12.26 -6.30 7.09
N LEU A 63 -12.29 -4.98 7.34
CA LEU A 63 -11.33 -4.32 8.23
C LEU A 63 -11.48 -4.81 9.68
N THR A 64 -12.71 -4.97 10.13
CA THR A 64 -12.99 -5.46 11.48
C THR A 64 -12.67 -6.95 11.62
N SER A 65 -12.80 -7.73 10.55
CA SER A 65 -12.50 -9.18 10.54
C SER A 65 -11.00 -9.48 10.55
N ILE A 66 -10.19 -8.72 9.82
CA ILE A 66 -8.73 -8.94 9.74
C ILE A 66 -7.96 -8.29 10.90
N THR A 67 -8.57 -7.31 11.59
CA THR A 67 -7.94 -6.61 12.72
C THR A 67 -8.88 -6.65 13.94
N PRO A 68 -8.85 -7.74 14.71
CA PRO A 68 -9.63 -7.82 15.95
C PRO A 68 -9.33 -6.65 16.89
N GLY A 69 -10.36 -6.01 17.42
CA GLY A 69 -10.21 -4.85 18.31
C GLY A 69 -9.99 -3.51 17.59
N TYR A 70 -10.01 -3.46 16.25
CA TYR A 70 -9.84 -2.23 15.47
C TYR A 70 -10.74 -1.08 15.94
N LEU A 71 -12.05 -1.32 16.08
CA LEU A 71 -13.00 -0.30 16.57
C LEU A 71 -12.73 0.12 18.00
N GLN A 72 -12.25 -0.79 18.86
CA GLN A 72 -11.87 -0.47 20.23
C GLN A 72 -10.64 0.43 20.27
N GLN A 73 -9.64 0.16 19.43
CA GLN A 73 -8.46 1.01 19.29
C GLN A 73 -8.83 2.41 18.78
N LEU A 74 -9.73 2.49 17.80
CA LEU A 74 -10.23 3.77 17.30
C LEU A 74 -10.95 4.57 18.38
N ARG A 75 -11.82 3.93 19.17
CA ARG A 75 -12.50 4.58 20.31
C ARG A 75 -11.49 5.08 21.34
N GLY A 76 -10.45 4.31 21.63
CA GLY A 76 -9.39 4.73 22.53
C GLY A 76 -8.60 5.93 21.97
N ALA A 77 -8.32 5.94 20.67
CA ALA A 77 -7.61 7.03 20.00
C ALA A 77 -8.46 8.30 19.83
N ALA A 78 -9.77 8.17 19.68
CA ALA A 78 -10.70 9.30 19.55
C ALA A 78 -10.79 10.16 20.83
N GLY A 79 -10.44 9.59 21.99
CA GLY A 79 -10.46 10.32 23.27
C GLY A 79 -11.86 10.76 23.65
N THR A 80 -12.09 12.09 23.65
CA THR A 80 -13.37 12.71 23.97
C THR A 80 -14.28 12.94 22.77
N ALA A 81 -13.78 12.70 21.55
CA ALA A 81 -14.58 12.86 20.34
C ALA A 81 -15.66 11.79 20.22
N GLU A 82 -16.85 12.19 19.78
CA GLU A 82 -17.92 11.25 19.43
C GLU A 82 -17.51 10.44 18.20
N LEU A 83 -17.59 9.11 18.28
CA LEU A 83 -17.26 8.22 17.19
C LEU A 83 -18.53 7.59 16.62
N VAL A 84 -18.89 7.98 15.40
CA VAL A 84 -19.97 7.41 14.60
C VAL A 84 -19.38 6.33 13.70
N ILE A 85 -19.90 5.11 13.75
CA ILE A 85 -19.43 3.99 12.93
C ILE A 85 -20.46 3.72 11.83
N ASP A 86 -20.04 3.82 10.59
CA ASP A 86 -20.79 3.31 9.44
C ASP A 86 -20.29 1.89 9.13
N ASP A 87 -21.11 0.90 9.48
CA ASP A 87 -20.86 -0.53 9.28
C ASP A 87 -21.61 -1.11 8.05
N SER A 88 -22.13 -0.23 7.19
CA SER A 88 -22.87 -0.62 5.98
C SER A 88 -22.07 -1.48 4.99
N GLY A 89 -20.75 -1.54 5.17
CA GLY A 89 -19.83 -2.23 4.26
C GLY A 89 -19.26 -1.34 3.16
N ALA A 90 -19.71 -0.11 3.07
CA ALA A 90 -19.18 0.85 2.12
C ALA A 90 -17.90 1.53 2.65
N PHE A 91 -16.96 1.85 1.74
CA PHE A 91 -15.83 2.72 2.08
C PHE A 91 -16.18 4.21 2.01
N VAL A 92 -17.17 4.54 1.19
CA VAL A 92 -17.71 5.89 1.08
C VAL A 92 -18.77 6.03 2.17
N PRO A 93 -18.64 7.02 3.06
CA PRO A 93 -19.63 7.25 4.11
C PRO A 93 -21.02 7.51 3.58
N ASP A 94 -22.06 7.04 4.28
CA ASP A 94 -23.43 7.45 3.99
C ASP A 94 -23.57 8.97 4.24
N PRO A 95 -23.98 9.76 3.25
CA PRO A 95 -24.18 11.20 3.40
C PRO A 95 -25.16 11.56 4.54
N ALA A 96 -26.12 10.71 4.85
CA ALA A 96 -27.05 10.92 5.95
C ALA A 96 -26.40 10.95 7.34
N LEU A 97 -25.23 10.31 7.49
CA LEU A 97 -24.49 10.25 8.75
C LEU A 97 -23.56 11.48 8.95
N LEU A 98 -23.42 12.35 7.96
CA LEU A 98 -22.46 13.46 7.98
C LEU A 98 -22.96 14.71 8.72
N GLN A 99 -24.17 14.71 9.25
CA GLN A 99 -24.70 15.86 9.98
C GLN A 99 -23.89 16.16 11.24
N GLY A 100 -23.28 17.35 11.31
CA GLY A 100 -22.44 17.79 12.41
C GLY A 100 -21.13 17.02 12.58
N VAL A 101 -20.74 16.22 11.58
CA VAL A 101 -19.46 15.51 11.54
C VAL A 101 -18.37 16.47 11.06
N ASP A 102 -17.30 16.59 11.81
CA ASP A 102 -16.15 17.42 11.49
C ASP A 102 -14.93 16.64 11.00
N ALA A 103 -14.93 15.32 11.16
CA ALA A 103 -13.88 14.45 10.62
C ALA A 103 -14.42 13.14 10.03
N VAL A 104 -13.82 12.67 8.94
CA VAL A 104 -14.16 11.38 8.29
C VAL A 104 -12.92 10.52 8.15
N ILE A 105 -13.03 9.26 8.54
CA ILE A 105 -12.09 8.19 8.23
C ILE A 105 -12.79 7.24 7.25
N GLY A 106 -12.43 7.30 5.97
CA GLY A 106 -13.12 6.55 4.92
C GLY A 106 -12.49 6.80 3.54
N LEU A 107 -13.33 6.91 2.52
CA LEU A 107 -12.90 7.36 1.20
C LEU A 107 -13.36 8.79 0.94
N CYS A 108 -12.48 9.54 0.30
CA CYS A 108 -12.75 10.86 -0.20
C CYS A 108 -13.55 10.78 -1.50
N ASP A 109 -14.67 11.47 -1.57
CA ASP A 109 -15.49 11.63 -2.79
C ASP A 109 -16.31 12.93 -2.75
N PRO A 110 -16.81 13.42 -3.93
CA PRO A 110 -17.55 14.68 -4.00
C PRO A 110 -18.85 14.70 -3.19
N ALA A 111 -19.56 13.57 -3.07
CA ALA A 111 -20.82 13.51 -2.33
C ALA A 111 -20.57 13.70 -0.82
N THR A 112 -19.57 13.02 -0.29
CA THR A 112 -19.10 13.20 1.10
C THR A 112 -18.72 14.66 1.37
N MET A 113 -17.98 15.29 0.45
CA MET A 113 -17.55 16.69 0.63
C MET A 113 -18.71 17.68 0.55
N THR A 114 -19.73 17.37 -0.23
CA THR A 114 -20.93 18.21 -0.35
C THR A 114 -21.84 18.08 0.88
N ALA A 115 -22.05 16.85 1.35
CA ALA A 115 -22.90 16.58 2.51
C ALA A 115 -22.25 16.99 3.85
N GLY A 116 -20.93 16.86 3.94
CA GLY A 116 -20.16 17.21 5.14
C GLY A 116 -19.69 18.65 5.15
N ALA A 117 -20.61 19.60 5.35
CA ALA A 117 -20.29 21.03 5.35
C ALA A 117 -19.28 21.41 6.46
N ASP A 118 -19.35 20.76 7.61
CA ASP A 118 -18.52 21.02 8.80
C ASP A 118 -17.17 20.29 8.79
N LEU A 119 -16.90 19.48 7.75
CA LEU A 119 -15.67 18.70 7.66
C LEU A 119 -14.40 19.56 7.63
N ILE A 120 -13.53 19.34 8.61
CA ILE A 120 -12.20 19.96 8.69
C ILE A 120 -11.10 18.93 8.35
N TRP A 121 -11.38 17.61 8.52
CA TRP A 121 -10.41 16.55 8.27
C TRP A 121 -11.04 15.36 7.55
N VAL A 122 -10.34 14.87 6.51
CA VAL A 122 -10.68 13.65 5.80
C VAL A 122 -9.45 12.75 5.73
N HIS A 123 -9.55 11.57 6.33
CA HIS A 123 -8.51 10.55 6.23
C HIS A 123 -8.94 9.48 5.24
N ASN A 124 -8.17 9.31 4.17
CA ASN A 124 -8.37 8.26 3.18
C ASN A 124 -7.60 6.99 3.57
N TYR A 125 -8.28 5.86 3.64
CA TYR A 125 -7.66 4.56 3.98
C TYR A 125 -6.53 4.13 3.04
N PHE A 126 -6.66 4.49 1.76
CA PHE A 126 -5.71 4.04 0.74
C PHE A 126 -4.56 5.03 0.54
N VAL A 127 -3.51 4.53 -0.08
CA VAL A 127 -2.34 5.33 -0.46
C VAL A 127 -2.70 6.33 -1.56
N GLY A 128 -3.54 5.90 -2.53
CA GLY A 128 -3.98 6.75 -3.64
C GLY A 128 -5.02 7.77 -3.19
N MET A 129 -4.93 8.98 -3.75
CA MET A 129 -5.89 10.07 -3.57
C MET A 129 -6.71 10.33 -4.85
N ASP A 130 -6.78 9.35 -5.74
CA ASP A 130 -7.44 9.44 -7.05
C ASP A 130 -8.93 9.79 -6.94
N ARG A 131 -9.61 9.28 -5.92
CA ARG A 131 -11.01 9.64 -5.65
C ARG A 131 -11.19 11.10 -5.22
N CYS A 132 -10.18 11.71 -4.62
CA CYS A 132 -10.18 13.14 -4.29
C CYS A 132 -9.82 14.02 -5.50
N ALA A 133 -9.32 13.44 -6.60
CA ALA A 133 -8.90 14.21 -7.77
C ALA A 133 -10.05 14.90 -8.50
N SER A 134 -11.29 14.46 -8.28
CA SER A 134 -12.52 15.06 -8.84
C SER A 134 -13.12 16.16 -7.96
N LEU A 135 -12.52 16.46 -6.81
CA LEU A 135 -13.01 17.53 -5.92
C LEU A 135 -12.75 18.91 -6.52
N THR A 136 -13.71 19.80 -6.30
CA THR A 136 -13.55 21.21 -6.68
C THR A 136 -12.66 21.96 -5.67
N PRO A 137 -12.08 23.11 -6.06
CA PRO A 137 -11.29 23.94 -5.13
C PRO A 137 -12.08 24.32 -3.85
N GLU A 138 -13.38 24.55 -3.96
CA GLU A 138 -14.26 24.87 -2.82
C GLU A 138 -14.40 23.68 -1.87
N GLN A 139 -14.51 22.46 -2.41
CA GLN A 139 -14.60 21.23 -1.63
C GLN A 139 -13.27 20.90 -0.90
N VAL A 140 -12.16 21.40 -1.38
CA VAL A 140 -10.84 21.18 -0.77
C VAL A 140 -10.48 22.30 0.22
N SER A 141 -10.96 23.52 -0.03
CA SER A 141 -10.61 24.70 0.75
C SER A 141 -10.95 24.56 2.24
N GLY A 142 -10.01 24.92 3.11
CA GLY A 142 -10.20 24.89 4.57
C GLY A 142 -10.18 23.49 5.20
N ARG A 143 -9.97 22.42 4.40
CA ARG A 143 -9.95 21.02 4.85
C ARG A 143 -8.55 20.42 4.80
N THR A 144 -8.26 19.54 5.75
CA THR A 144 -7.03 18.77 5.77
C THR A 144 -7.32 17.35 5.24
N PHE A 145 -6.51 16.91 4.27
CA PHE A 145 -6.56 15.56 3.75
C PHE A 145 -5.33 14.78 4.15
N THR A 146 -5.54 13.56 4.64
CA THR A 146 -4.46 12.63 5.00
C THR A 146 -4.73 11.26 4.37
N ASN A 147 -3.69 10.46 4.22
CA ASN A 147 -3.81 9.11 3.68
C ASN A 147 -2.77 8.15 4.28
N GLY A 148 -2.90 6.86 3.97
CA GLY A 148 -1.99 5.80 4.39
C GLY A 148 -0.68 5.72 3.59
N LYS A 149 -0.16 6.83 3.08
CA LYS A 149 1.08 6.86 2.28
C LYS A 149 2.24 6.23 3.03
N ARG A 150 2.95 5.31 2.36
CA ARG A 150 4.04 4.47 2.84
C ARG A 150 3.64 3.30 3.74
N LEU A 151 2.51 3.32 4.44
CA LEU A 151 2.12 2.24 5.35
C LEU A 151 1.97 0.89 4.62
N SER A 152 1.38 0.89 3.43
CA SER A 152 1.20 -0.32 2.61
C SER A 152 2.35 -0.57 1.62
N GLY A 153 3.38 0.25 1.63
CA GLY A 153 4.50 0.17 0.68
C GLY A 153 5.18 -1.20 0.66
N PRO A 154 5.61 -1.75 1.82
CA PRO A 154 6.24 -3.05 1.89
C PRO A 154 5.37 -4.18 1.33
N ALA A 155 4.11 -4.28 1.77
CA ALA A 155 3.20 -5.36 1.34
C ALA A 155 2.89 -5.29 -0.17
N ILE A 156 2.68 -4.08 -0.73
CA ILE A 156 2.45 -3.89 -2.16
C ILE A 156 3.72 -4.24 -2.97
N ALA A 157 4.89 -3.90 -2.45
CA ALA A 157 6.15 -4.25 -3.09
C ALA A 157 6.38 -5.76 -3.09
N GLU A 158 6.11 -6.45 -1.99
CA GLU A 158 6.19 -7.91 -1.91
C GLU A 158 5.26 -8.58 -2.91
N HIS A 159 4.03 -8.09 -3.04
CA HIS A 159 3.10 -8.58 -4.06
C HIS A 159 3.64 -8.37 -5.48
N SER A 160 4.22 -7.21 -5.77
CA SER A 160 4.84 -6.91 -7.07
C SER A 160 6.00 -7.86 -7.38
N ILE A 161 6.87 -8.12 -6.41
CA ILE A 161 7.97 -9.07 -6.52
C ILE A 161 7.46 -10.50 -6.71
N ALA A 162 6.42 -10.90 -5.97
CA ALA A 162 5.81 -12.22 -6.11
C ALA A 162 5.25 -12.45 -7.52
N MET A 163 4.55 -11.46 -8.10
CA MET A 163 4.07 -11.51 -9.48
C MET A 163 5.23 -11.63 -10.47
N MET A 164 6.28 -10.83 -10.31
CA MET A 164 7.47 -10.84 -11.17
C MET A 164 8.17 -12.21 -11.13
N LEU A 165 8.40 -12.75 -9.93
CA LEU A 165 8.98 -14.10 -9.75
C LEU A 165 8.06 -15.19 -10.32
N SER A 166 6.76 -15.08 -10.12
CA SER A 166 5.77 -16.01 -10.66
C SER A 166 5.85 -16.09 -12.18
N LEU A 167 5.93 -14.95 -12.86
CA LEU A 167 6.07 -14.90 -14.31
C LEU A 167 7.45 -15.41 -14.76
N ALA A 168 8.53 -14.95 -14.13
CA ALA A 168 9.88 -15.36 -14.47
C ALA A 168 10.11 -16.87 -14.30
N ARG A 169 9.45 -17.50 -13.36
CA ARG A 169 9.57 -18.94 -13.07
C ARG A 169 8.45 -19.78 -13.65
N GLY A 170 7.53 -19.19 -14.41
CA GLY A 170 6.41 -19.90 -15.05
C GLY A 170 5.46 -20.58 -14.09
N LEU A 171 5.36 -20.10 -12.83
CA LEU A 171 4.55 -20.73 -11.79
C LEU A 171 3.08 -20.95 -12.18
N PRO A 172 2.42 -20.08 -12.97
CA PRO A 172 1.02 -20.32 -13.37
C PRO A 172 0.79 -21.63 -14.14
N ALA A 173 1.76 -22.04 -14.96
CA ALA A 173 1.65 -23.30 -15.70
C ALA A 173 1.85 -24.51 -14.77
N TYR A 174 2.84 -24.45 -13.89
CA TYR A 174 3.07 -25.50 -12.89
C TYR A 174 1.92 -25.63 -11.91
N TYR A 175 1.36 -24.51 -11.48
CA TYR A 175 0.19 -24.52 -10.59
C TYR A 175 -1.01 -25.22 -11.23
N ARG A 176 -1.29 -24.97 -12.53
CA ARG A 176 -2.35 -25.69 -13.26
C ARG A 176 -2.10 -27.20 -13.32
N ALA A 177 -0.87 -27.60 -13.65
CA ALA A 177 -0.51 -29.02 -13.67
C ALA A 177 -0.64 -29.67 -12.27
N GLN A 178 -0.29 -28.95 -11.22
CA GLN A 178 -0.44 -29.40 -9.83
C GLN A 178 -1.92 -29.60 -9.47
N MET A 179 -2.79 -28.65 -9.84
CA MET A 179 -4.24 -28.77 -9.60
C MET A 179 -4.84 -30.00 -10.32
N ASP A 180 -4.32 -30.33 -11.51
CA ASP A 180 -4.69 -31.51 -12.27
C ASP A 180 -4.00 -32.80 -11.77
N SER A 181 -3.21 -32.73 -10.71
CA SER A 181 -2.38 -33.87 -10.21
C SER A 181 -1.46 -34.46 -11.28
N LYS A 182 -0.98 -33.62 -12.21
CA LYS A 182 -0.13 -34.04 -13.34
C LYS A 182 1.32 -33.63 -13.07
N TRP A 183 2.23 -34.61 -13.20
CA TRP A 183 3.67 -34.35 -13.30
C TRP A 183 4.05 -34.34 -14.78
N ASP A 184 4.15 -33.12 -15.38
CA ASP A 184 4.45 -32.96 -16.80
C ASP A 184 5.87 -32.43 -17.00
N ASN A 185 6.76 -33.32 -17.44
CA ASN A 185 8.15 -32.95 -17.74
C ASN A 185 8.29 -32.04 -18.97
N ASN A 186 7.27 -31.97 -19.84
CA ASN A 186 7.30 -31.15 -21.06
C ASN A 186 6.96 -29.69 -20.79
N LEU A 187 6.43 -29.34 -19.61
CA LEU A 187 6.15 -27.95 -19.24
C LEU A 187 7.39 -27.07 -19.37
N ARG A 188 8.59 -27.60 -19.09
CA ARG A 188 9.84 -26.86 -19.27
C ARG A 188 10.10 -26.37 -20.70
N GLN A 189 9.53 -27.06 -21.71
CA GLN A 189 9.65 -26.70 -23.12
C GLN A 189 8.59 -25.68 -23.55
N GLN A 190 7.48 -25.61 -22.83
CA GLN A 190 6.33 -24.76 -23.12
C GLN A 190 6.37 -23.42 -22.37
N VAL A 191 7.10 -23.36 -21.26
CA VAL A 191 7.20 -22.18 -20.41
C VAL A 191 8.57 -21.52 -20.59
N ARG A 192 8.55 -20.22 -20.85
CA ARG A 192 9.78 -19.43 -20.90
C ARG A 192 10.24 -19.17 -19.47
N PHE A 193 11.38 -19.75 -19.09
CA PHE A 193 12.03 -19.47 -17.81
C PHE A 193 13.04 -18.36 -17.93
N GLY A 194 13.13 -17.52 -16.90
CA GLY A 194 14.16 -16.52 -16.75
C GLY A 194 14.66 -16.44 -15.32
N GLU A 195 15.89 -16.04 -15.18
CA GLU A 195 16.45 -15.58 -13.92
C GLU A 195 16.36 -14.06 -13.88
N LEU A 196 16.17 -13.50 -12.68
CA LEU A 196 16.10 -12.06 -12.50
C LEU A 196 17.47 -11.44 -12.26
N LYS A 197 18.45 -12.24 -11.85
CA LYS A 197 19.84 -11.79 -11.67
C LYS A 197 20.35 -11.14 -12.96
N ASP A 198 21.00 -10.00 -12.82
CA ASP A 198 21.57 -9.17 -13.90
C ASP A 198 20.55 -8.59 -14.89
N LYS A 199 19.24 -8.82 -14.68
CA LYS A 199 18.15 -8.20 -15.42
C LYS A 199 17.91 -6.77 -14.96
N THR A 200 17.42 -5.93 -15.87
CA THR A 200 17.13 -4.53 -15.57
C THR A 200 15.66 -4.36 -15.18
N LEU A 201 15.42 -3.85 -13.97
CA LEU A 201 14.11 -3.36 -13.56
C LEU A 201 14.04 -1.85 -13.73
N LEU A 202 13.04 -1.36 -14.43
CA LEU A 202 12.65 0.05 -14.43
C LEU A 202 11.49 0.28 -13.44
N VAL A 203 11.71 1.13 -12.45
CA VAL A 203 10.67 1.59 -11.53
C VAL A 203 10.16 2.95 -11.98
N VAL A 204 8.94 3.01 -12.48
CA VAL A 204 8.28 4.25 -12.89
C VAL A 204 7.54 4.83 -11.69
N GLY A 205 8.15 5.82 -11.06
CA GLY A 205 7.67 6.40 -9.82
C GLY A 205 8.43 5.91 -8.58
N LEU A 206 9.58 6.52 -8.29
CA LEU A 206 10.39 6.20 -7.09
C LEU A 206 9.84 6.91 -5.84
N GLY A 207 8.58 6.61 -5.51
CA GLY A 207 7.87 7.01 -4.29
C GLY A 207 7.96 5.93 -3.20
N GLY A 208 7.03 5.93 -2.25
CA GLY A 208 7.03 4.95 -1.15
C GLY A 208 7.01 3.50 -1.64
N ILE A 209 6.07 3.16 -2.53
CA ILE A 209 5.97 1.79 -3.10
C ILE A 209 7.17 1.49 -4.01
N GLY A 210 7.50 2.41 -4.94
CA GLY A 210 8.57 2.19 -5.90
C GLY A 210 9.94 2.00 -5.23
N THR A 211 10.22 2.70 -4.14
CA THR A 211 11.46 2.52 -3.36
C THR A 211 11.52 1.13 -2.73
N GLU A 212 10.41 0.63 -2.19
CA GLU A 212 10.31 -0.71 -1.60
C GLU A 212 10.48 -1.82 -2.65
N VAL A 213 9.92 -1.62 -3.86
CA VAL A 213 10.12 -2.53 -5.00
C VAL A 213 11.59 -2.53 -5.44
N ALA A 214 12.18 -1.34 -5.58
CA ALA A 214 13.57 -1.16 -6.00
C ALA A 214 14.55 -1.89 -5.05
N TRP A 215 14.35 -1.73 -3.76
CA TRP A 215 15.17 -2.40 -2.74
C TRP A 215 15.11 -3.92 -2.84
N ARG A 216 13.92 -4.48 -2.95
CA ARG A 216 13.72 -5.93 -3.04
C ARG A 216 14.27 -6.50 -4.35
N ALA A 217 14.08 -5.81 -5.46
CA ALA A 217 14.62 -6.22 -6.75
C ALA A 217 16.15 -6.18 -6.78
N HIS A 218 16.76 -5.16 -6.16
CA HIS A 218 18.21 -5.12 -5.97
C HIS A 218 18.70 -6.33 -5.15
N GLY A 219 17.97 -6.71 -4.08
CA GLY A 219 18.26 -7.90 -3.30
C GLY A 219 18.17 -9.22 -4.08
N LEU A 220 17.42 -9.26 -5.18
CA LEU A 220 17.38 -10.37 -6.14
C LEU A 220 18.49 -10.31 -7.20
N GLY A 221 19.44 -9.38 -7.09
CA GLY A 221 20.56 -9.21 -8.01
C GLY A 221 20.19 -8.50 -9.33
N MET A 222 19.06 -7.79 -9.37
CA MET A 222 18.69 -6.98 -10.54
C MET A 222 19.44 -5.64 -10.57
N LYS A 223 19.65 -5.12 -11.77
CA LYS A 223 20.00 -3.71 -11.98
C LYS A 223 18.70 -2.89 -11.89
N VAL A 224 18.71 -1.85 -11.06
CA VAL A 224 17.52 -1.03 -10.87
C VAL A 224 17.75 0.35 -11.45
N THR A 225 16.88 0.76 -12.36
CA THR A 225 16.72 2.15 -12.83
C THR A 225 15.36 2.68 -12.41
N ALA A 226 15.20 3.98 -12.35
CA ALA A 226 13.93 4.58 -11.94
C ALA A 226 13.62 5.87 -12.70
N ILE A 227 12.32 6.19 -12.77
CA ILE A 227 11.82 7.51 -13.21
C ILE A 227 11.24 8.24 -11.99
N ARG A 228 11.59 9.51 -11.87
CA ARG A 228 11.09 10.40 -10.83
C ARG A 228 10.85 11.80 -11.38
N ASN A 229 9.71 12.40 -11.06
CA ASN A 229 9.39 13.75 -11.58
C ASN A 229 10.13 14.89 -10.86
N SER A 230 10.51 14.70 -9.59
CA SER A 230 10.96 15.79 -8.71
C SER A 230 12.48 15.98 -8.64
N SER A 231 13.27 14.95 -8.94
CA SER A 231 14.73 15.02 -8.84
C SER A 231 15.38 13.74 -9.42
N ARG A 232 16.67 13.82 -9.72
CA ARG A 232 17.50 12.66 -10.12
C ARG A 232 18.13 11.94 -8.93
N SER A 233 17.66 12.20 -7.71
CA SER A 233 18.18 11.55 -6.50
C SER A 233 17.39 10.29 -6.17
N GLY A 234 18.09 9.26 -5.69
CA GLY A 234 17.54 8.00 -5.23
C GLY A 234 18.48 7.31 -4.24
N PRO A 235 18.06 6.16 -3.70
CA PRO A 235 18.93 5.32 -2.87
C PRO A 235 20.12 4.74 -3.67
N ASP A 236 21.20 4.40 -3.00
CA ASP A 236 22.45 3.91 -3.60
C ASP A 236 22.28 2.59 -4.39
N TYR A 237 21.26 1.82 -4.09
CA TYR A 237 20.93 0.60 -4.82
C TYR A 237 20.15 0.84 -6.13
N VAL A 238 19.82 2.09 -6.46
CA VAL A 238 19.25 2.50 -7.75
C VAL A 238 20.36 3.09 -8.61
N SER A 239 20.73 2.39 -9.67
CA SER A 239 21.89 2.74 -10.50
C SER A 239 21.71 4.02 -11.31
N TYR A 240 20.47 4.36 -11.66
CA TYR A 240 20.14 5.59 -12.39
C TYR A 240 18.72 6.06 -12.10
N VAL A 241 18.56 7.37 -11.88
CA VAL A 241 17.24 8.01 -11.72
C VAL A 241 17.07 9.05 -12.82
N GLY A 242 16.21 8.73 -13.79
CA GLY A 242 15.80 9.62 -14.88
C GLY A 242 14.61 10.49 -14.52
N LEU A 243 14.33 11.48 -15.37
CA LEU A 243 13.11 12.29 -15.33
C LEU A 243 12.07 11.73 -16.30
N SER A 244 10.87 12.32 -16.28
CA SER A 244 9.72 11.81 -17.06
C SER A 244 9.94 11.75 -18.58
N ASP A 245 10.75 12.63 -19.13
CA ASP A 245 11.13 12.69 -20.55
C ASP A 245 12.06 11.54 -20.98
N GLU A 246 12.72 10.87 -20.03
CA GLU A 246 13.60 9.72 -20.28
C GLU A 246 12.88 8.36 -20.18
N LEU A 247 11.58 8.36 -19.90
CA LEU A 247 10.80 7.13 -19.69
C LEU A 247 10.95 6.13 -20.85
N MET A 248 10.79 6.58 -22.08
CA MET A 248 10.82 5.70 -23.24
C MET A 248 12.21 5.12 -23.50
N VAL A 249 13.26 5.88 -23.21
CA VAL A 249 14.65 5.42 -23.37
C VAL A 249 14.94 4.34 -22.32
N LEU A 250 14.62 4.60 -21.06
CA LEU A 250 14.87 3.62 -19.98
C LEU A 250 13.97 2.37 -20.12
N ALA A 251 12.76 2.53 -20.64
CA ALA A 251 11.85 1.40 -20.86
C ALA A 251 12.34 0.46 -21.97
N ALA A 252 13.04 0.98 -22.98
CA ALA A 252 13.61 0.17 -24.06
C ALA A 252 14.72 -0.78 -23.57
N ASP A 253 15.45 -0.38 -22.53
CA ASP A 253 16.54 -1.16 -21.94
C ASP A 253 16.09 -2.04 -20.74
N ALA A 254 14.81 -1.98 -20.36
CA ALA A 254 14.29 -2.71 -19.22
C ALA A 254 13.78 -4.10 -19.59
N ASP A 255 14.15 -5.12 -18.81
CA ASP A 255 13.56 -6.46 -18.89
C ASP A 255 12.20 -6.51 -18.16
N VAL A 256 12.04 -5.69 -17.13
CA VAL A 256 10.82 -5.57 -16.31
C VAL A 256 10.51 -4.11 -16.02
N VAL A 257 9.25 -3.74 -16.08
CA VAL A 257 8.78 -2.40 -15.72
C VAL A 257 7.74 -2.52 -14.60
N VAL A 258 7.95 -1.78 -13.52
CA VAL A 258 6.94 -1.63 -12.44
C VAL A 258 6.49 -0.18 -12.40
N ASN A 259 5.20 0.03 -12.67
CA ASN A 259 4.56 1.34 -12.57
C ASN A 259 3.99 1.53 -11.15
N ALA A 260 4.54 2.51 -10.42
CA ALA A 260 4.14 2.91 -9.08
C ALA A 260 3.78 4.41 -9.02
N LEU A 261 3.33 4.97 -10.14
CA LEU A 261 2.83 6.35 -10.21
C LEU A 261 1.45 6.47 -9.56
N PRO A 262 1.12 7.64 -9.00
CA PRO A 262 -0.26 7.94 -8.63
C PRO A 262 -1.13 8.07 -9.89
N LEU A 263 -2.39 7.67 -9.81
CA LEU A 263 -3.35 7.89 -10.89
C LEU A 263 -3.76 9.38 -10.90
N THR A 264 -3.41 10.07 -11.96
CA THR A 264 -3.71 11.49 -12.17
C THR A 264 -4.07 11.74 -13.64
N SER A 265 -4.52 12.96 -13.97
CA SER A 265 -4.77 13.35 -15.37
C SER A 265 -3.49 13.41 -16.24
N LYS A 266 -2.32 13.27 -15.64
CA LYS A 266 -1.02 13.33 -16.32
C LYS A 266 -0.25 12.00 -16.32
N THR A 267 -0.77 10.95 -15.63
CA THR A 267 -0.08 9.67 -15.47
C THR A 267 -0.97 8.48 -15.79
#